data_4b1486d059e464092bef7c7b6ce66a01
#
_entry.id   4b1486d059e464092bef7c7b6ce66a01
#
_cell.length_a   1.000
_cell.length_b   1.000
_cell.length_c   1.000
_cell.angle_alpha   90.00
_cell.angle_beta   90.00
_cell.angle_gamma   90.00
#
_symmetry.space_group_name_H-M   'P 1'
#
loop_
_entity.id
_entity.type
_entity.pdbx_description
1 polymer ?
#
loop_
_entity_poly.entity_id
_entity_poly.type
_entity_poly.pdbx_seq_one_letter_code
_entity_poly.pdbx_strand_id
1 'polypeptide(L)'
;MKNNKIVVKGSEISILHIDTEDFISLTDIAKHKDAERTDYVIQNWLRNRNTVELLGFWEQLYNPKFNPLEFEGVRNQAGLNSFVLSSKQWIEKTNAIGLISKPGRYGGTYTHKDIAFEFASWISIEFKLYVTKEFQRLKNEESDRLQLNWNLQRTISKINYKIHTDAIKQSLIPKEVT
;
A
#
# COMPACT_ATOMS: atom_id res chain seq x y z
N MET A 1 -1.11 9.39 8.33
CA MET A 1 -0.50 8.70 7.16
C MET A 1 0.99 8.60 7.37
N LYS A 2 1.52 7.38 7.41
CA LYS A 2 2.96 7.15 7.54
C LYS A 2 3.52 6.95 6.12
N ASN A 3 4.56 7.68 5.76
CA ASN A 3 5.22 7.54 4.47
C ASN A 3 6.46 6.66 4.66
N ASN A 4 6.47 5.50 4.05
CA ASN A 4 7.64 4.65 3.93
C ASN A 4 8.19 4.77 2.50
N LYS A 5 9.45 4.42 2.30
CA LYS A 5 10.08 4.37 0.99
C LYS A 5 10.83 3.06 0.84
N ILE A 6 10.80 2.52 -0.37
CA ILE A 6 11.68 1.44 -0.80
C ILE A 6 12.62 1.96 -1.90
N VAL A 7 13.81 1.40 -1.99
CA VAL A 7 14.77 1.76 -3.04
C VAL A 7 14.91 0.58 -3.98
N VAL A 8 14.56 0.79 -5.24
CA VAL A 8 14.61 -0.22 -6.29
C VAL A 8 15.46 0.29 -7.45
N LYS A 9 16.58 -0.36 -7.71
CA LYS A 9 17.54 0.04 -8.77
C LYS A 9 17.90 1.54 -8.73
N GLY A 10 18.12 2.09 -7.54
CA GLY A 10 18.45 3.50 -7.34
C GLY A 10 17.28 4.47 -7.41
N SER A 11 16.07 4.00 -7.66
CA SER A 11 14.84 4.81 -7.63
C SER A 11 14.13 4.66 -6.29
N GLU A 12 13.80 5.78 -5.65
CA GLU A 12 12.94 5.79 -4.46
C GLU A 12 11.48 5.66 -4.86
N ILE A 13 10.77 4.70 -4.28
CA ILE A 13 9.35 4.46 -4.46
C ILE A 13 8.64 4.71 -3.13
N SER A 14 7.75 5.68 -3.13
CA SER A 14 6.97 6.06 -1.95
C SER A 14 5.81 5.10 -1.71
N ILE A 15 5.60 4.74 -0.44
CA ILE A 15 4.51 3.91 0.03
C ILE A 15 3.70 4.71 1.05
N LEU A 16 2.41 4.83 0.81
CA LEU A 16 1.45 5.41 1.75
C LEU A 16 0.75 4.28 2.50
N HIS A 17 0.78 4.33 3.82
CA HIS A 17 -0.03 3.44 4.65
C HIS A 17 -1.32 4.17 5.04
N ILE A 18 -2.46 3.62 4.63
CA ILE A 18 -3.80 4.15 4.88
C ILE A 18 -4.62 3.04 5.53
N ASP A 19 -5.04 3.27 6.76
CA ASP A 19 -5.67 2.27 7.61
C ASP A 19 -4.81 1.01 7.76
N THR A 20 -5.21 -0.11 7.18
CA THR A 20 -4.47 -1.38 7.19
C THR A 20 -3.81 -1.73 5.86
N GLU A 21 -3.95 -0.84 4.85
CA GLU A 21 -3.53 -1.14 3.47
C GLU A 21 -2.38 -0.25 3.00
N ASP A 22 -1.55 -0.82 2.15
CA ASP A 22 -0.41 -0.13 1.54
C ASP A 22 -0.72 0.31 0.11
N PHE A 23 -0.46 1.59 -0.17
CA PHE A 23 -0.58 2.20 -1.49
C PHE A 23 0.79 2.60 -2.01
N ILE A 24 1.17 2.10 -3.16
CA ILE A 24 2.48 2.31 -3.78
C ILE A 24 2.36 3.38 -4.86
N SER A 25 3.35 4.28 -4.94
CA SER A 25 3.40 5.35 -5.93
C SER A 25 3.61 4.82 -7.35
N LEU A 26 2.57 4.89 -8.19
CA LEU A 26 2.70 4.65 -9.63
C LEU A 26 3.58 5.71 -10.31
N THR A 27 3.52 6.96 -9.83
CA THR A 27 4.35 8.04 -10.35
C THR A 27 5.83 7.74 -10.18
N ASP A 28 6.26 7.21 -9.02
CA ASP A 28 7.65 6.86 -8.79
C ASP A 28 8.07 5.63 -9.62
N ILE A 29 7.19 4.63 -9.77
CA ILE A 29 7.42 3.49 -10.66
C ILE A 29 7.53 3.95 -12.13
N ALA A 30 6.66 4.87 -12.57
CA ALA A 30 6.66 5.37 -13.94
C ALA A 30 7.96 6.12 -14.31
N LYS A 31 8.60 6.79 -13.35
CA LYS A 31 9.90 7.46 -13.53
C LYS A 31 10.98 6.50 -14.04
N HIS A 32 10.88 5.22 -13.70
CA HIS A 32 11.82 4.21 -14.21
C HIS A 32 11.74 4.04 -15.73
N LYS A 33 10.57 4.28 -16.33
CA LYS A 33 10.35 4.21 -17.78
C LYS A 33 10.55 5.56 -18.48
N ASP A 34 9.98 6.63 -17.92
CA ASP A 34 10.08 7.99 -18.44
C ASP A 34 9.90 8.98 -17.28
N ALA A 35 11.02 9.58 -16.85
CA ALA A 35 11.04 10.47 -15.69
C ALA A 35 10.33 11.81 -15.92
N GLU A 36 10.24 12.25 -17.19
CA GLU A 36 9.66 13.54 -17.55
C GLU A 36 8.15 13.44 -17.79
N ARG A 37 7.64 12.27 -18.24
CA ARG A 37 6.25 12.08 -18.66
C ARG A 37 5.54 10.95 -17.90
N THR A 38 5.68 10.95 -16.57
CA THR A 38 5.09 9.92 -15.71
C THR A 38 3.58 9.79 -15.88
N ASP A 39 2.86 10.90 -16.02
CA ASP A 39 1.40 10.89 -16.22
C ASP A 39 1.02 10.22 -17.54
N TYR A 40 1.79 10.46 -18.61
CA TYR A 40 1.59 9.80 -19.89
C TYR A 40 1.83 8.29 -19.82
N VAL A 41 2.85 7.85 -19.07
CA VAL A 41 3.11 6.43 -18.82
C VAL A 41 1.92 5.78 -18.13
N ILE A 42 1.37 6.42 -17.08
CA ILE A 42 0.21 5.92 -16.33
C ILE A 42 -1.04 5.91 -17.24
N GLN A 43 -1.31 6.97 -18.01
CA GLN A 43 -2.43 7.01 -18.94
C GLN A 43 -2.35 5.92 -20.01
N ASN A 44 -1.16 5.64 -20.55
CA ASN A 44 -0.98 4.55 -21.51
C ASN A 44 -1.29 3.18 -20.90
N TRP A 45 -0.95 2.96 -19.65
CA TRP A 45 -1.32 1.74 -18.94
C TRP A 45 -2.84 1.66 -18.73
N LEU A 46 -3.49 2.76 -18.31
CA LEU A 46 -4.94 2.84 -18.12
C LEU A 46 -5.75 2.69 -19.42
N ARG A 47 -5.16 2.91 -20.60
CA ARG A 47 -5.81 2.69 -21.90
C ARG A 47 -5.99 1.22 -22.25
N ASN A 48 -5.21 0.33 -21.64
CA ASN A 48 -5.28 -1.10 -21.93
C ASN A 48 -6.56 -1.71 -21.35
N ARG A 49 -7.26 -2.50 -22.15
CA ARG A 49 -8.46 -3.20 -21.71
C ARG A 49 -8.21 -4.10 -20.50
N ASN A 50 -7.12 -4.86 -20.54
CA ASN A 50 -6.74 -5.75 -19.41
C ASN A 50 -6.52 -4.96 -18.10
N THR A 51 -5.97 -3.75 -18.19
CA THR A 51 -5.80 -2.87 -17.02
C THR A 51 -7.15 -2.43 -16.47
N VAL A 52 -8.05 -1.97 -17.33
CA VAL A 52 -9.39 -1.56 -16.91
C VAL A 52 -10.16 -2.73 -16.28
N GLU A 53 -10.06 -3.91 -16.86
CA GLU A 53 -10.68 -5.13 -16.31
C GLU A 53 -10.08 -5.50 -14.93
N LEU A 54 -8.75 -5.47 -14.79
CA LEU A 54 -8.09 -5.69 -13.50
C LEU A 54 -8.60 -4.71 -12.44
N LEU A 55 -8.59 -3.42 -12.75
CA LEU A 55 -9.06 -2.38 -11.83
C LEU A 55 -10.52 -2.60 -11.45
N GLY A 56 -11.38 -2.89 -12.43
CA GLY A 56 -12.79 -3.14 -12.19
C GLY A 56 -13.05 -4.37 -11.32
N PHE A 57 -12.35 -5.48 -11.56
CA PHE A 57 -12.46 -6.69 -10.71
C PHE A 57 -11.96 -6.44 -9.31
N TRP A 58 -10.83 -5.74 -9.14
CA TRP A 58 -10.32 -5.40 -7.83
C TRP A 58 -11.34 -4.55 -7.05
N GLU A 59 -11.91 -3.53 -7.69
CA GLU A 59 -12.92 -2.67 -7.08
C GLU A 59 -14.20 -3.45 -6.71
N GLN A 60 -14.66 -4.36 -7.55
CA GLN A 60 -15.82 -5.20 -7.25
C GLN A 60 -15.61 -6.09 -6.03
N LEU A 61 -14.38 -6.55 -5.79
CA LEU A 61 -14.04 -7.38 -4.64
C LEU A 61 -13.96 -6.60 -3.34
N TYR A 62 -13.44 -5.36 -3.37
CA TYR A 62 -13.04 -4.64 -2.17
C TYR A 62 -13.82 -3.34 -1.92
N ASN A 63 -14.59 -2.85 -2.90
CA ASN A 63 -15.29 -1.57 -2.83
C ASN A 63 -16.81 -1.72 -2.93
N PRO A 64 -17.54 -1.70 -1.80
CA PRO A 64 -19.01 -1.80 -1.82
C PRO A 64 -19.72 -0.61 -2.50
N LYS A 65 -19.01 0.51 -2.70
CA LYS A 65 -19.53 1.73 -3.33
C LYS A 65 -19.12 1.88 -4.79
N PHE A 66 -18.46 0.85 -5.34
CA PHE A 66 -18.05 0.85 -6.74
C PHE A 66 -19.26 1.00 -7.68
N ASN A 67 -19.09 1.76 -8.76
CA ASN A 67 -20.14 1.95 -9.76
C ASN A 67 -19.93 1.01 -10.96
N PRO A 68 -20.59 -0.16 -11.00
CA PRO A 68 -20.40 -1.13 -12.07
C PRO A 68 -20.92 -0.65 -13.42
N LEU A 69 -21.90 0.23 -13.44
CA LEU A 69 -22.47 0.74 -14.70
C LEU A 69 -21.46 1.65 -15.44
N GLU A 70 -20.85 2.57 -14.70
CA GLU A 70 -19.78 3.43 -15.25
C GLU A 70 -18.56 2.62 -15.64
N PHE A 71 -18.21 1.59 -14.85
CA PHE A 71 -17.14 0.65 -15.20
C PHE A 71 -17.39 -0.03 -16.55
N GLU A 72 -18.60 -0.54 -16.80
CA GLU A 72 -18.95 -1.16 -18.08
C GLU A 72 -18.79 -0.17 -19.25
N GLY A 73 -19.20 1.08 -19.06
CA GLY A 73 -19.02 2.15 -20.05
C GLY A 73 -17.55 2.40 -20.38
N VAL A 74 -16.69 2.43 -19.36
CA VAL A 74 -15.23 2.58 -19.51
C VAL A 74 -14.62 1.34 -20.18
N ARG A 75 -14.99 0.14 -19.73
CA ARG A 75 -14.49 -1.14 -20.26
C ARG A 75 -14.79 -1.30 -21.76
N ASN A 76 -15.97 -0.90 -22.21
CA ASN A 76 -16.38 -1.00 -23.61
C ASN A 76 -15.57 -0.06 -24.53
N GLN A 77 -15.04 1.04 -23.99
CA GLN A 77 -14.19 1.98 -24.73
C GLN A 77 -12.70 1.63 -24.63
N ALA A 78 -12.30 0.89 -23.59
CA ALA A 78 -10.91 0.52 -23.34
C ALA A 78 -10.30 -0.28 -24.51
N GLY A 79 -9.10 0.13 -24.93
CA GLY A 79 -8.40 -0.44 -26.09
C GLY A 79 -8.70 0.24 -27.42
N LEU A 80 -9.69 1.10 -27.52
CA LEU A 80 -9.92 1.91 -28.74
C LEU A 80 -8.81 2.97 -28.87
N ASN A 81 -8.42 3.29 -30.11
CA ASN A 81 -7.35 4.26 -30.37
C ASN A 81 -7.64 5.67 -29.82
N SER A 82 -8.91 6.07 -29.81
CA SER A 82 -9.37 7.36 -29.27
C SER A 82 -9.58 7.38 -27.77
N PHE A 83 -9.52 6.20 -27.10
CA PHE A 83 -9.78 6.12 -25.68
C PHE A 83 -8.64 6.70 -24.86
N VAL A 84 -8.99 7.60 -23.96
CA VAL A 84 -8.08 8.19 -22.98
C VAL A 84 -8.74 8.15 -21.61
N LEU A 85 -8.00 7.68 -20.61
CA LEU A 85 -8.46 7.60 -19.24
C LEU A 85 -7.35 8.10 -18.30
N SER A 86 -7.66 9.11 -17.50
CA SER A 86 -6.79 9.52 -16.42
C SER A 86 -7.17 8.85 -15.10
N SER A 87 -6.23 8.75 -14.17
CA SER A 87 -6.48 8.23 -12.82
C SER A 87 -7.62 8.96 -12.12
N LYS A 88 -7.67 10.31 -12.26
CA LYS A 88 -8.73 11.13 -11.71
C LYS A 88 -10.10 10.79 -12.31
N GLN A 89 -10.19 10.66 -13.63
CA GLN A 89 -11.45 10.29 -14.31
C GLN A 89 -11.94 8.90 -13.90
N TRP A 90 -11.02 7.94 -13.74
CA TRP A 90 -11.37 6.61 -13.24
C TRP A 90 -12.00 6.70 -11.84
N ILE A 91 -11.33 7.39 -10.90
CA ILE A 91 -11.80 7.55 -9.52
C ILE A 91 -13.17 8.22 -9.47
N GLU A 92 -13.35 9.35 -10.19
CA GLU A 92 -14.58 10.13 -10.14
C GLU A 92 -15.78 9.41 -10.78
N LYS A 93 -15.57 8.68 -11.88
CA LYS A 93 -16.65 7.96 -12.56
C LYS A 93 -17.09 6.71 -11.82
N THR A 94 -16.13 5.94 -11.33
CA THR A 94 -16.42 4.61 -10.80
C THR A 94 -16.49 4.56 -9.26
N ASN A 95 -16.26 5.68 -8.57
CA ASN A 95 -16.08 5.74 -7.11
C ASN A 95 -14.96 4.80 -6.63
N ALA A 96 -13.89 4.67 -7.41
CA ALA A 96 -12.78 3.77 -7.13
C ALA A 96 -12.04 4.16 -5.84
N ILE A 97 -11.61 3.14 -5.08
CA ILE A 97 -10.77 3.28 -3.88
C ILE A 97 -9.37 2.69 -4.06
N GLY A 98 -9.16 1.83 -5.05
CA GLY A 98 -7.88 1.19 -5.35
C GLY A 98 -6.83 2.13 -5.93
N LEU A 99 -7.24 3.30 -6.45
CA LEU A 99 -6.37 4.37 -6.91
C LEU A 99 -6.60 5.64 -6.11
N ILE A 100 -5.51 6.39 -5.87
CA ILE A 100 -5.53 7.69 -5.21
C ILE A 100 -4.74 8.67 -6.06
N SER A 101 -5.36 9.78 -6.47
CA SER A 101 -4.72 10.85 -7.21
C SER A 101 -4.59 12.08 -6.30
N LYS A 102 -3.34 12.46 -5.99
CA LYS A 102 -3.04 13.65 -5.19
C LYS A 102 -2.51 14.73 -6.12
N PRO A 103 -3.17 15.90 -6.22
CA PRO A 103 -2.69 17.01 -7.03
C PRO A 103 -1.52 17.74 -6.36
N GLY A 104 -0.76 18.53 -7.16
CA GLY A 104 0.28 19.43 -6.69
C GLY A 104 1.70 18.92 -6.87
N ARG A 105 2.68 19.80 -6.55
CA ARG A 105 4.12 19.57 -6.78
C ARG A 105 4.65 18.30 -6.10
N TYR A 106 4.09 17.94 -4.95
CA TYR A 106 4.43 16.73 -4.18
C TYR A 106 3.32 15.69 -4.26
N GLY A 107 2.42 15.83 -5.23
CA GLY A 107 1.36 14.90 -5.52
C GLY A 107 1.85 13.67 -6.26
N GLY A 108 0.90 12.90 -6.77
CA GLY A 108 1.18 11.71 -7.57
C GLY A 108 -0.02 10.76 -7.56
N THR A 109 0.09 9.73 -8.37
CA THR A 109 -0.87 8.65 -8.41
C THR A 109 -0.34 7.48 -7.60
N TYR A 110 -1.12 7.04 -6.63
CA TYR A 110 -0.86 5.87 -5.79
C TYR A 110 -1.93 4.82 -6.05
N THR A 111 -1.58 3.56 -5.86
CA THR A 111 -2.54 2.48 -5.98
C THR A 111 -2.27 1.39 -4.94
N HIS A 112 -3.32 0.62 -4.62
CA HIS A 112 -3.18 -0.54 -3.75
C HIS A 112 -2.05 -1.46 -4.24
N LYS A 113 -1.34 -2.11 -3.31
CA LYS A 113 -0.16 -2.95 -3.60
C LYS A 113 -0.39 -3.98 -4.72
N ASP A 114 -1.56 -4.64 -4.74
CA ASP A 114 -1.89 -5.67 -5.73
C ASP A 114 -1.90 -5.09 -7.16
N ILE A 115 -2.49 -3.91 -7.31
CA ILE A 115 -2.56 -3.19 -8.59
C ILE A 115 -1.18 -2.63 -8.99
N ALA A 116 -0.41 -2.14 -7.99
CA ALA A 116 0.92 -1.58 -8.23
C ALA A 116 1.89 -2.63 -8.78
N PHE A 117 1.82 -3.87 -8.32
CA PHE A 117 2.68 -4.95 -8.83
C PHE A 117 2.36 -5.29 -10.30
N GLU A 118 1.09 -5.16 -10.70
CA GLU A 118 0.73 -5.35 -12.11
C GLU A 118 1.22 -4.19 -12.99
N PHE A 119 1.13 -2.95 -12.52
CA PHE A 119 1.75 -1.81 -13.20
C PHE A 119 3.28 -1.98 -13.33
N ALA A 120 3.94 -2.40 -12.26
CA ALA A 120 5.38 -2.68 -12.30
C ALA A 120 5.73 -3.79 -13.32
N SER A 121 4.87 -4.82 -13.44
CA SER A 121 4.99 -5.87 -14.45
C SER A 121 4.87 -5.34 -15.87
N TRP A 122 3.95 -4.42 -16.10
CA TRP A 122 3.76 -3.77 -17.40
C TRP A 122 4.94 -2.86 -17.77
N ILE A 123 5.60 -2.23 -16.79
CA ILE A 123 6.83 -1.48 -17.01
C ILE A 123 7.98 -2.41 -17.39
N SER A 124 8.24 -3.43 -16.58
CA SER A 124 9.27 -4.45 -16.79
C SER A 124 9.08 -5.61 -15.80
N ILE A 125 9.13 -6.84 -16.30
CA ILE A 125 9.05 -8.05 -15.46
C ILE A 125 10.19 -8.08 -14.44
N GLU A 126 11.40 -7.69 -14.85
CA GLU A 126 12.54 -7.59 -13.96
C GLU A 126 12.29 -6.57 -12.85
N PHE A 127 11.79 -5.38 -13.19
CA PHE A 127 11.46 -4.34 -12.23
C PHE A 127 10.38 -4.78 -11.24
N LYS A 128 9.36 -5.50 -11.70
CA LYS A 128 8.35 -6.13 -10.83
C LYS A 128 9.00 -6.98 -9.75
N LEU A 129 9.95 -7.85 -10.12
CA LEU A 129 10.62 -8.74 -9.16
C LEU A 129 11.38 -7.95 -8.08
N TYR A 130 12.05 -6.86 -8.46
CA TYR A 130 12.75 -6.01 -7.49
C TYR A 130 11.77 -5.27 -6.57
N VAL A 131 10.71 -4.65 -7.12
CA VAL A 131 9.68 -3.97 -6.32
C VAL A 131 9.04 -4.94 -5.33
N THR A 132 8.69 -6.14 -5.78
CA THR A 132 8.09 -7.17 -4.93
C THR A 132 9.03 -7.59 -3.80
N LYS A 133 10.30 -7.85 -4.10
CA LYS A 133 11.30 -8.24 -3.09
C LYS A 133 11.52 -7.15 -2.05
N GLU A 134 11.69 -5.90 -2.47
CA GLU A 134 11.90 -4.78 -1.55
C GLU A 134 10.66 -4.51 -0.69
N PHE A 135 9.48 -4.64 -1.26
CA PHE A 135 8.23 -4.54 -0.50
C PHE A 135 8.12 -5.65 0.56
N GLN A 136 8.43 -6.91 0.20
CA GLN A 136 8.43 -8.03 1.14
C GLN A 136 9.45 -7.82 2.26
N ARG A 137 10.67 -7.34 1.93
CA ARG A 137 11.69 -7.00 2.92
C ARG A 137 11.18 -5.96 3.92
N LEU A 138 10.58 -4.87 3.42
CA LEU A 138 9.99 -3.83 4.26
C LEU A 138 8.92 -4.40 5.22
N LYS A 139 8.04 -5.25 4.71
CA LYS A 139 6.97 -5.86 5.53
C LYS A 139 7.51 -6.80 6.60
N ASN A 140 8.55 -7.58 6.28
CA ASN A 140 9.21 -8.44 7.26
C ASN A 140 9.87 -7.61 8.37
N GLU A 141 10.59 -6.54 8.04
CA GLU A 141 11.19 -5.63 9.02
C GLU A 141 10.14 -4.96 9.92
N GLU A 142 8.99 -4.57 9.37
CA GLU A 142 7.87 -4.04 10.16
C GLU A 142 7.32 -5.09 11.12
N SER A 143 7.12 -6.33 10.66
CA SER A 143 6.66 -7.45 11.48
C SER A 143 7.63 -7.77 12.63
N ASP A 144 8.93 -7.84 12.33
CA ASP A 144 9.97 -8.12 13.33
C ASP A 144 10.02 -7.03 14.41
N ARG A 145 9.88 -5.75 14.03
CA ARG A 145 9.80 -4.63 14.99
C ARG A 145 8.58 -4.72 15.89
N LEU A 146 7.42 -5.11 15.33
CA LEU A 146 6.20 -5.29 16.12
C LEU A 146 6.33 -6.45 17.11
N GLN A 147 6.93 -7.58 16.69
CA GLN A 147 7.20 -8.71 17.58
C GLN A 147 8.19 -8.34 18.70
N LEU A 148 9.23 -7.59 18.36
CA LEU A 148 10.22 -7.13 19.34
C LEU A 148 9.57 -6.22 20.40
N ASN A 149 8.77 -5.25 19.98
CA ASN A 149 8.04 -4.36 20.87
C ASN A 149 7.05 -5.14 21.77
N TRP A 150 6.32 -6.11 21.22
CA TRP A 150 5.39 -6.92 21.97
C TRP A 150 6.11 -7.78 23.04
N ASN A 151 7.24 -8.41 22.66
CA ASN A 151 8.06 -9.18 23.58
C ASN A 151 8.64 -8.30 24.70
N LEU A 152 9.07 -7.08 24.38
CA LEU A 152 9.57 -6.13 25.36
C LEU A 152 8.47 -5.73 26.36
N GLN A 153 7.27 -5.36 25.87
CA GLN A 153 6.13 -5.01 26.73
C GLN A 153 5.72 -6.18 27.62
N ARG A 154 5.71 -7.40 27.08
CA ARG A 154 5.40 -8.62 27.86
C ARG A 154 6.44 -8.87 28.95
N THR A 155 7.71 -8.63 28.68
CA THR A 155 8.80 -8.76 29.65
C THR A 155 8.67 -7.71 30.76
N ILE A 156 8.43 -6.44 30.40
CA ILE A 156 8.20 -5.37 31.37
C ILE A 156 7.00 -5.67 32.27
N SER A 157 5.90 -6.14 31.70
CA SER A 157 4.70 -6.52 32.46
C SER A 157 4.97 -7.64 33.46
N LYS A 158 5.76 -8.66 33.06
CA LYS A 158 6.18 -9.73 33.99
C LYS A 158 7.03 -9.22 35.14
N ILE A 159 7.97 -8.32 34.84
CA ILE A 159 8.83 -7.71 35.86
C ILE A 159 8.01 -6.88 36.85
N ASN A 160 7.14 -6.03 36.35
CA ASN A 160 6.23 -5.21 37.17
C ASN A 160 5.34 -6.08 38.05
N TYR A 161 4.73 -7.14 37.48
CA TYR A 161 3.92 -8.09 38.26
C TYR A 161 4.75 -8.72 39.41
N LYS A 162 5.97 -9.15 39.12
CA LYS A 162 6.85 -9.74 40.14
C LYS A 162 7.20 -8.74 41.27
N ILE A 163 7.56 -7.50 40.89
CA ILE A 163 7.88 -6.43 41.88
C ILE A 163 6.67 -6.17 42.78
N HIS A 164 5.48 -6.03 42.21
CA HIS A 164 4.25 -5.80 42.96
C HIS A 164 3.92 -6.99 43.89
N THR A 165 4.06 -8.21 43.40
CA THR A 165 3.79 -9.42 44.18
C THR A 165 4.78 -9.58 45.35
N ASP A 166 6.07 -9.31 45.08
CA ASP A 166 7.11 -9.39 46.13
C ASP A 166 6.91 -8.29 47.17
N ALA A 167 6.56 -7.08 46.78
CA ALA A 167 6.21 -5.99 47.69
C ALA A 167 5.01 -6.32 48.60
N ILE A 168 3.95 -6.92 48.01
CA ILE A 168 2.78 -7.39 48.77
C ILE A 168 3.19 -8.46 49.79
N LYS A 169 4.00 -9.45 49.40
CA LYS A 169 4.47 -10.51 50.29
C LYS A 169 5.30 -9.99 51.44
N GLN A 170 6.15 -8.99 51.18
CA GLN A 170 7.04 -8.42 52.23
C GLN A 170 6.31 -7.46 53.15
N SER A 171 5.31 -6.74 52.69
CA SER A 171 4.67 -5.64 53.44
C SER A 171 3.31 -5.99 54.04
N LEU A 172 2.58 -6.93 53.45
CA LEU A 172 1.17 -7.21 53.84
C LEU A 172 0.94 -8.61 54.40
N ILE A 173 1.89 -9.56 54.25
CA ILE A 173 1.78 -10.88 54.87
C ILE A 173 2.54 -10.85 56.18
N PRO A 174 1.87 -10.97 57.36
CA PRO A 174 2.55 -11.03 58.65
C PRO A 174 3.54 -12.22 58.65
N LYS A 175 4.76 -11.99 59.11
CA LYS A 175 5.66 -13.10 59.43
C LYS A 175 5.01 -13.83 60.61
N GLU A 176 4.64 -15.12 60.44
CA GLU A 176 4.21 -15.94 61.57
C GLU A 176 5.23 -15.82 62.68
N VAL A 177 4.74 -15.37 63.83
CA VAL A 177 5.55 -15.34 65.06
C VAL A 177 5.65 -16.79 65.51
N THR A 178 6.82 -17.36 65.36
CA THR A 178 7.24 -18.64 66.02
C THR A 178 7.40 -18.42 67.47
#